data_032cffb80fa8dbc1c79aa097188b5a3e
#
_entry.id   032cffb80fa8dbc1c79aa097188b5a3e
#
_cell.length_a   1.000
_cell.length_b   1.000
_cell.length_c   1.000
_cell.angle_alpha   90.00
_cell.angle_beta   90.00
_cell.angle_gamma   90.00
#
_symmetry.space_group_name_H-M   'P 1'
#
loop_
_entity.id
_entity.type
_entity.pdbx_description
1 polymer ?
#
loop_
_entity_poly.entity_id
_entity_poly.type
_entity_poly.pdbx_seq_one_letter_code
_entity_poly.pdbx_strand_id
1 'polypeptide(L)'
;METITGYLLHSLLLVPYFSWQRSHAVHHRFTNHITNGETHVPIVIDGNGISEKVGGEKELSFSSKLGKTKYGILQLVLHLIFGWPAYLLSGSTGGLKYGTSNHFWPRKPFSKTLWPAVWAKKVWISDIGVAAVIVGLIIFIIKHGFFPIIGMYVGPLLVVNCWLVIYTWLHHTDSDVPHLSNSEFSFMRGAFLSIDRPYGKIINILHHNIGSSHVVHHVCPTIPHYHATKATLAIRKAFNKAYLFNPDPIHKALWNIACNCIAVKSDVDEGRYIWQSSYKKKIKTTY
;
A
#
# COMPACT_ATOMS: atom_id res chain seq x y z
N MET A 1 -22.27 13.65 6.57
CA MET A 1 -21.92 14.24 5.27
C MET A 1 -20.69 13.52 4.65
N GLU A 2 -19.58 13.40 5.36
CA GLU A 2 -18.35 12.73 4.88
C GLU A 2 -18.54 11.31 4.32
N THR A 3 -19.33 10.48 5.00
CA THR A 3 -19.60 9.09 4.56
C THR A 3 -20.32 9.04 3.20
N ILE A 4 -21.28 9.94 2.97
CA ILE A 4 -22.03 9.97 1.70
C ILE A 4 -21.10 10.44 0.57
N THR A 5 -20.34 11.50 0.81
CA THR A 5 -19.37 12.02 -0.17
C THR A 5 -18.32 10.96 -0.50
N GLY A 6 -17.75 10.32 0.54
CA GLY A 6 -16.78 9.23 0.35
C GLY A 6 -17.37 8.07 -0.45
N TYR A 7 -18.58 7.63 -0.13
CA TYR A 7 -19.27 6.57 -0.86
C TYR A 7 -19.46 6.90 -2.35
N LEU A 8 -19.94 8.10 -2.67
CA LEU A 8 -20.16 8.52 -4.05
C LEU A 8 -18.83 8.61 -4.84
N LEU A 9 -17.83 9.28 -4.27
CA LEU A 9 -16.55 9.48 -4.95
C LEU A 9 -15.80 8.16 -5.16
N HIS A 10 -15.80 7.25 -4.18
CA HIS A 10 -15.16 5.94 -4.34
C HIS A 10 -15.91 5.07 -5.34
N SER A 11 -17.25 5.09 -5.34
CA SER A 11 -18.04 4.36 -6.35
C SER A 11 -17.72 4.82 -7.76
N LEU A 12 -17.55 6.14 -7.99
CA LEU A 12 -17.12 6.68 -9.28
C LEU A 12 -15.73 6.21 -9.71
N LEU A 13 -14.87 5.81 -8.78
CA LEU A 13 -13.55 5.22 -9.04
C LEU A 13 -13.57 3.69 -9.07
N LEU A 14 -14.75 3.06 -9.08
CA LEU A 14 -14.95 1.61 -8.97
C LEU A 14 -14.30 0.99 -7.73
N VAL A 15 -14.25 1.75 -6.65
CA VAL A 15 -13.70 1.31 -5.35
C VAL A 15 -14.85 1.09 -4.37
N PRO A 16 -14.98 -0.10 -3.77
CA PRO A 16 -16.02 -0.37 -2.79
C PRO A 16 -15.70 0.32 -1.47
N TYR A 17 -16.35 1.46 -1.22
CA TYR A 17 -16.02 2.42 -0.15
C TYR A 17 -15.86 1.80 1.23
N PHE A 18 -16.87 1.07 1.72
CA PHE A 18 -16.83 0.58 3.11
C PHE A 18 -15.82 -0.55 3.32
N SER A 19 -15.59 -1.39 2.31
CA SER A 19 -14.56 -2.42 2.42
C SER A 19 -13.18 -1.79 2.44
N TRP A 20 -12.92 -0.84 1.54
CA TRP A 20 -11.65 -0.12 1.54
C TRP A 20 -11.46 0.74 2.80
N GLN A 21 -12.49 1.42 3.28
CA GLN A 21 -12.46 2.15 4.55
C GLN A 21 -11.99 1.24 5.70
N ARG A 22 -12.49 0.00 5.75
CA ARG A 22 -12.13 -0.95 6.80
C ARG A 22 -10.70 -1.46 6.64
N SER A 23 -10.31 -1.89 5.44
CA SER A 23 -8.96 -2.40 5.19
C SER A 23 -7.92 -1.31 5.45
N HIS A 24 -8.18 -0.08 5.01
CA HIS A 24 -7.32 1.07 5.27
C HIS A 24 -7.18 1.42 6.76
N ALA A 25 -8.26 1.32 7.54
CA ALA A 25 -8.20 1.48 9.00
C ALA A 25 -7.36 0.38 9.67
N VAL A 26 -7.40 -0.86 9.15
CA VAL A 26 -6.54 -1.95 9.61
C VAL A 26 -5.09 -1.72 9.22
N HIS A 27 -4.86 -1.23 7.99
CA HIS A 27 -3.54 -0.81 7.52
C HIS A 27 -2.90 0.23 8.45
N HIS A 28 -3.60 1.30 8.80
CA HIS A 28 -3.11 2.29 9.77
C HIS A 28 -2.79 1.68 11.13
N ARG A 29 -3.64 0.77 11.61
CA ARG A 29 -3.45 0.14 12.92
C ARG A 29 -2.21 -0.74 12.98
N PHE A 30 -1.86 -1.41 11.88
CA PHE A 30 -0.80 -2.41 11.82
C PHE A 30 0.25 -2.11 10.75
N THR A 31 0.51 -0.85 10.50
CA THR A 31 1.54 -0.39 9.56
C THR A 31 2.89 -1.02 9.90
N ASN A 32 3.57 -1.60 8.89
CA ASN A 32 4.86 -2.29 9.01
C ASN A 32 4.91 -3.45 10.02
N HIS A 33 3.76 -4.07 10.34
CA HIS A 33 3.71 -5.29 11.13
C HIS A 33 3.79 -6.52 10.23
N ILE A 34 4.77 -7.40 10.43
CA ILE A 34 5.03 -8.54 9.54
C ILE A 34 3.86 -9.53 9.42
N THR A 35 3.10 -9.76 10.50
CA THR A 35 2.01 -10.75 10.53
C THR A 35 0.62 -10.13 10.46
N ASN A 36 0.41 -8.99 11.13
CA ASN A 36 -0.89 -8.32 11.21
C ASN A 36 -1.05 -7.17 10.19
N GLY A 37 -0.01 -6.87 9.41
CA GLY A 37 -0.08 -5.87 8.34
C GLY A 37 -1.16 -6.25 7.33
N GLU A 38 -1.97 -5.29 6.92
CA GLU A 38 -3.07 -5.50 5.96
C GLU A 38 -2.59 -5.33 4.52
N THR A 39 -1.56 -4.51 4.31
CA THR A 39 -0.95 -4.28 2.99
C THR A 39 0.54 -4.04 3.12
N HIS A 40 1.28 -4.18 2.02
CA HIS A 40 2.74 -4.04 1.93
C HIS A 40 3.52 -4.98 2.87
N VAL A 41 2.95 -6.14 3.21
CA VAL A 41 3.63 -7.17 3.98
C VAL A 41 4.58 -7.94 3.05
N PRO A 42 5.91 -7.89 3.30
CA PRO A 42 6.88 -8.51 2.43
C PRO A 42 6.88 -10.05 2.54
N ILE A 43 7.51 -10.68 1.57
CA ILE A 43 7.81 -12.10 1.58
C ILE A 43 9.06 -12.34 2.44
N VAL A 44 9.02 -13.35 3.31
CA VAL A 44 10.12 -13.70 4.21
C VAL A 44 10.97 -14.83 3.60
N ILE A 45 12.28 -14.76 3.77
CA ILE A 45 13.24 -15.77 3.28
C ILE A 45 13.20 -17.01 4.18
N ASP A 46 13.30 -16.81 5.48
CA ASP A 46 13.44 -17.79 6.54
C ASP A 46 12.18 -17.94 7.41
N GLY A 47 11.03 -17.58 6.88
CA GLY A 47 9.74 -17.69 7.56
C GLY A 47 9.23 -19.12 7.73
N ASN A 48 8.39 -19.35 8.73
CA ASN A 48 7.83 -20.66 9.05
C ASN A 48 6.53 -21.01 8.29
N GLY A 49 5.99 -20.08 7.50
CA GLY A 49 4.74 -20.26 6.72
C GLY A 49 3.45 -20.29 7.54
N ILE A 50 3.52 -20.12 8.86
CA ILE A 50 2.35 -20.09 9.75
C ILE A 50 1.88 -18.65 9.93
N SER A 51 2.79 -17.74 10.17
CA SER A 51 2.52 -16.33 10.45
C SER A 51 3.15 -15.36 9.45
N GLU A 52 4.17 -15.80 8.71
CA GLU A 52 4.86 -14.99 7.70
C GLU A 52 4.65 -15.55 6.29
N LYS A 53 4.63 -14.65 5.30
CA LYS A 53 4.60 -15.02 3.86
C LYS A 53 5.94 -15.59 3.47
N VAL A 54 6.01 -16.90 3.24
CA VAL A 54 7.23 -17.58 2.78
C VAL A 54 7.38 -17.55 1.27
N GLY A 55 8.59 -17.77 0.78
CA GLY A 55 8.90 -17.84 -0.65
C GLY A 55 9.98 -16.85 -1.10
N GLY A 56 10.59 -16.13 -0.16
CA GLY A 56 11.62 -15.14 -0.46
C GLY A 56 12.81 -15.71 -1.21
N GLU A 57 13.25 -16.94 -0.93
CA GLU A 57 14.33 -17.60 -1.68
C GLU A 57 13.97 -17.83 -3.15
N LYS A 58 12.74 -18.26 -3.41
CA LYS A 58 12.25 -18.47 -4.80
C LYS A 58 12.22 -17.16 -5.56
N GLU A 59 11.73 -16.10 -4.93
CA GLU A 59 11.65 -14.77 -5.54
C GLU A 59 13.04 -14.16 -5.80
N LEU A 60 13.96 -14.32 -4.86
CA LEU A 60 15.37 -13.92 -5.04
C LEU A 60 16.06 -14.71 -6.18
N SER A 61 15.82 -16.01 -6.27
CA SER A 61 16.32 -16.85 -7.35
C SER A 61 15.74 -16.41 -8.71
N PHE A 62 14.43 -16.14 -8.77
CA PHE A 62 13.78 -15.62 -9.97
C PHE A 62 14.36 -14.27 -10.40
N SER A 63 14.51 -13.34 -9.46
CA SER A 63 15.12 -12.03 -9.71
C SER A 63 16.56 -12.16 -10.23
N SER A 64 17.35 -13.07 -9.66
CA SER A 64 18.71 -13.34 -10.08
C SER A 64 18.79 -13.90 -11.51
N LYS A 65 17.91 -14.86 -11.85
CA LYS A 65 17.83 -15.47 -13.19
C LYS A 65 17.39 -14.45 -14.26
N LEU A 66 16.41 -13.62 -13.94
CA LEU A 66 15.89 -12.62 -14.87
C LEU A 66 16.87 -11.44 -15.06
N GLY A 67 17.68 -11.18 -14.05
CA GLY A 67 18.55 -10.01 -13.95
C GLY A 67 17.84 -8.78 -13.39
N LYS A 68 18.59 -7.98 -12.62
CA LYS A 68 18.09 -6.86 -11.84
C LYS A 68 17.21 -5.89 -12.63
N THR A 69 17.66 -5.50 -13.83
CA THR A 69 16.93 -4.51 -14.66
C THR A 69 15.60 -5.05 -15.16
N LYS A 70 15.59 -6.26 -15.72
CA LYS A 70 14.35 -6.87 -16.23
C LYS A 70 13.36 -7.14 -15.10
N TYR A 71 13.85 -7.61 -13.94
CA TYR A 71 13.04 -7.81 -12.75
C TYR A 71 12.43 -6.50 -12.27
N GLY A 72 13.23 -5.43 -12.16
CA GLY A 72 12.73 -4.10 -11.75
C GLY A 72 11.64 -3.57 -12.68
N ILE A 73 11.82 -3.68 -14.01
CA ILE A 73 10.79 -3.30 -14.99
C ILE A 73 9.53 -4.13 -14.79
N LEU A 74 9.66 -5.46 -14.63
CA LEU A 74 8.52 -6.34 -14.38
C LEU A 74 7.75 -5.92 -13.12
N GLN A 75 8.45 -5.65 -12.02
CA GLN A 75 7.83 -5.20 -10.77
C GLN A 75 7.11 -3.86 -10.93
N LEU A 76 7.70 -2.89 -11.64
CA LEU A 76 7.04 -1.62 -11.92
C LEU A 76 5.75 -1.82 -12.72
N VAL A 77 5.78 -2.60 -13.78
CA VAL A 77 4.59 -2.89 -14.61
C VAL A 77 3.50 -3.58 -13.78
N LEU A 78 3.87 -4.63 -13.04
CA LEU A 78 2.91 -5.38 -12.22
C LEU A 78 2.27 -4.51 -11.13
N HIS A 79 3.06 -3.70 -10.43
CA HIS A 79 2.54 -2.86 -9.35
C HIS A 79 1.74 -1.68 -9.88
N LEU A 80 2.26 -0.92 -10.86
CA LEU A 80 1.63 0.32 -11.29
C LEU A 80 0.38 0.10 -12.15
N ILE A 81 0.31 -1.00 -12.90
CA ILE A 81 -0.85 -1.30 -13.75
C ILE A 81 -1.84 -2.22 -13.04
N PHE A 82 -1.35 -3.29 -12.42
CA PHE A 82 -2.20 -4.35 -11.86
C PHE A 82 -2.28 -4.35 -10.33
N GLY A 83 -1.42 -3.61 -9.62
CA GLY A 83 -1.32 -3.65 -8.16
C GLY A 83 -2.63 -3.31 -7.47
N TRP A 84 -3.28 -2.23 -7.86
CA TRP A 84 -4.54 -1.82 -7.26
C TRP A 84 -5.71 -2.79 -7.53
N PRO A 85 -6.00 -3.19 -8.78
CA PRO A 85 -6.99 -4.22 -9.04
C PRO A 85 -6.71 -5.55 -8.33
N ALA A 86 -5.46 -6.01 -8.34
CA ALA A 86 -5.07 -7.24 -7.65
C ALA A 86 -5.30 -7.15 -6.14
N TYR A 87 -5.00 -6.00 -5.52
CA TYR A 87 -5.29 -5.77 -4.12
C TYR A 87 -6.79 -5.82 -3.83
N LEU A 88 -7.63 -5.14 -4.59
CA LEU A 88 -9.08 -5.16 -4.39
C LEU A 88 -9.70 -6.55 -4.58
N LEU A 89 -9.18 -7.34 -5.52
CA LEU A 89 -9.75 -8.65 -5.87
C LEU A 89 -9.21 -9.81 -5.01
N SER A 90 -8.00 -9.69 -4.46
CA SER A 90 -7.36 -10.82 -3.77
C SER A 90 -6.65 -10.47 -2.46
N GLY A 91 -6.50 -9.19 -2.11
CA GLY A 91 -5.71 -8.76 -0.95
C GLY A 91 -4.23 -9.14 -1.09
N SER A 92 -3.69 -9.10 -2.31
CA SER A 92 -2.39 -9.69 -2.69
C SER A 92 -1.20 -9.25 -1.84
N THR A 93 -1.24 -8.04 -1.28
CA THR A 93 -0.15 -7.46 -0.49
C THR A 93 -0.31 -7.63 1.02
N GLY A 94 -1.45 -8.18 1.48
CA GLY A 94 -1.74 -8.38 2.90
C GLY A 94 -0.97 -9.53 3.55
N GLY A 95 -0.88 -9.54 4.88
CA GLY A 95 -0.33 -10.63 5.66
C GLY A 95 -1.19 -11.90 5.62
N LEU A 96 -0.60 -13.06 5.95
CA LEU A 96 -1.29 -14.36 5.94
C LEU A 96 -2.55 -14.40 6.83
N LYS A 97 -2.59 -13.61 7.88
CA LYS A 97 -3.75 -13.48 8.77
C LYS A 97 -5.06 -13.22 8.03
N TYR A 98 -4.99 -12.45 6.94
CA TYR A 98 -6.19 -12.05 6.19
C TYR A 98 -6.51 -13.01 5.04
N GLY A 99 -5.60 -13.91 4.70
CA GLY A 99 -5.76 -14.85 3.59
C GLY A 99 -6.04 -14.15 2.27
N THR A 100 -6.59 -14.87 1.32
CA THR A 100 -7.09 -14.27 0.07
C THR A 100 -8.38 -13.52 0.37
N SER A 101 -8.33 -12.19 0.44
CA SER A 101 -9.47 -11.34 0.77
C SER A 101 -9.93 -10.56 -0.47
N ASN A 102 -11.24 -10.45 -0.66
CA ASN A 102 -11.83 -9.76 -1.80
C ASN A 102 -12.72 -8.62 -1.31
N HIS A 103 -12.46 -7.40 -1.78
CA HIS A 103 -13.15 -6.20 -1.31
C HIS A 103 -14.61 -6.12 -1.76
N PHE A 104 -15.00 -6.91 -2.76
CA PHE A 104 -16.38 -6.98 -3.28
C PHE A 104 -17.14 -8.21 -2.77
N TRP A 105 -16.42 -9.29 -2.36
CA TRP A 105 -17.06 -10.55 -2.04
C TRP A 105 -16.63 -11.08 -0.66
N PRO A 106 -17.29 -10.68 0.43
CA PRO A 106 -16.91 -11.04 1.80
C PRO A 106 -17.39 -12.45 2.23
N ARG A 107 -17.30 -13.43 1.33
CA ARG A 107 -17.76 -14.83 1.54
C ARG A 107 -16.81 -15.82 0.89
N LYS A 108 -16.96 -17.11 1.23
CA LYS A 108 -16.23 -18.19 0.55
C LYS A 108 -16.30 -18.04 -0.99
N PRO A 109 -15.22 -18.30 -1.72
CA PRO A 109 -13.94 -18.89 -1.27
C PRO A 109 -12.99 -17.91 -0.55
N PHE A 110 -13.31 -16.61 -0.48
CA PHE A 110 -12.45 -15.60 0.13
C PHE A 110 -12.55 -15.55 1.66
N SER A 111 -11.51 -15.02 2.29
CA SER A 111 -11.41 -14.82 3.72
C SER A 111 -12.41 -13.75 4.21
N LYS A 112 -12.97 -13.97 5.39
CA LYS A 112 -13.87 -13.01 6.07
C LYS A 112 -13.17 -12.16 7.13
N THR A 113 -11.87 -12.35 7.35
CA THR A 113 -11.14 -11.79 8.48
C THR A 113 -11.18 -10.27 8.51
N LEU A 114 -11.09 -9.62 7.35
CA LEU A 114 -11.19 -8.16 7.25
C LEU A 114 -12.61 -7.63 7.49
N TRP A 115 -13.64 -8.41 7.15
CA TRP A 115 -15.04 -7.98 7.18
C TRP A 115 -15.92 -8.85 8.07
N PRO A 116 -15.73 -8.79 9.42
CA PRO A 116 -16.58 -9.55 10.34
C PRO A 116 -18.01 -8.96 10.34
N ALA A 117 -19.01 -9.85 10.46
CA ALA A 117 -20.43 -9.57 10.67
C ALA A 117 -21.00 -8.29 10.01
N VAL A 118 -21.00 -7.17 10.72
CA VAL A 118 -21.57 -5.87 10.27
C VAL A 118 -20.84 -5.34 9.03
N TRP A 119 -19.53 -5.55 8.93
CA TRP A 119 -18.75 -5.08 7.78
C TRP A 119 -19.07 -5.83 6.49
N ALA A 120 -19.41 -7.12 6.56
CA ALA A 120 -19.84 -7.86 5.38
C ALA A 120 -21.11 -7.25 4.74
N LYS A 121 -22.07 -6.76 5.56
CA LYS A 121 -23.23 -6.03 5.04
C LYS A 121 -22.85 -4.71 4.39
N LYS A 122 -21.89 -3.98 4.96
CA LYS A 122 -21.39 -2.71 4.40
C LYS A 122 -20.66 -2.92 3.05
N VAL A 123 -19.97 -4.04 2.88
CA VAL A 123 -19.37 -4.40 1.57
C VAL A 123 -20.46 -4.44 0.50
N TRP A 124 -21.58 -5.17 0.74
CA TRP A 124 -22.69 -5.24 -0.23
C TRP A 124 -23.30 -3.86 -0.55
N ILE A 125 -23.36 -2.96 0.43
CA ILE A 125 -23.82 -1.58 0.19
C ILE A 125 -22.84 -0.86 -0.75
N SER A 126 -21.52 -1.07 -0.58
CA SER A 126 -20.51 -0.50 -1.49
C SER A 126 -20.66 -1.01 -2.91
N ASP A 127 -20.96 -2.30 -3.05
CA ASP A 127 -21.11 -2.94 -4.37
C ASP A 127 -22.30 -2.38 -5.15
N ILE A 128 -23.38 -1.98 -4.45
CA ILE A 128 -24.51 -1.30 -5.09
C ILE A 128 -24.06 0.01 -5.77
N GLY A 129 -23.23 0.82 -5.10
CA GLY A 129 -22.71 2.04 -5.68
C GLY A 129 -21.80 1.79 -6.89
N VAL A 130 -20.90 0.81 -6.78
CA VAL A 130 -20.02 0.41 -7.89
C VAL A 130 -20.85 -0.13 -9.07
N ALA A 131 -21.83 -1.00 -8.80
CA ALA A 131 -22.72 -1.55 -9.82
C ALA A 131 -23.51 -0.46 -10.54
N ALA A 132 -24.00 0.55 -9.82
CA ALA A 132 -24.71 1.68 -10.42
C ALA A 132 -23.80 2.47 -11.39
N VAL A 133 -22.54 2.68 -11.03
CA VAL A 133 -21.55 3.31 -11.93
C VAL A 133 -21.29 2.44 -13.16
N ILE A 134 -21.07 1.13 -12.98
CA ILE A 134 -20.87 0.19 -14.10
C ILE A 134 -22.06 0.23 -15.07
N VAL A 135 -23.29 0.20 -14.55
CA VAL A 135 -24.50 0.33 -15.37
C VAL A 135 -24.51 1.65 -16.15
N GLY A 136 -24.19 2.77 -15.49
CA GLY A 136 -24.07 4.07 -16.14
C GLY A 136 -23.03 4.07 -17.27
N LEU A 137 -21.86 3.45 -17.06
CA LEU A 137 -20.81 3.30 -18.06
C LEU A 137 -21.27 2.43 -19.25
N ILE A 138 -22.00 1.35 -18.99
CA ILE A 138 -22.58 0.49 -20.06
C ILE A 138 -23.57 1.30 -20.89
N ILE A 139 -24.49 2.04 -20.25
CA ILE A 139 -25.45 2.91 -20.94
C ILE A 139 -24.71 3.94 -21.81
N PHE A 140 -23.64 4.54 -21.27
CA PHE A 140 -22.82 5.49 -22.02
C PHE A 140 -22.18 4.83 -23.25
N ILE A 141 -21.63 3.62 -23.12
CA ILE A 141 -21.04 2.86 -24.24
C ILE A 141 -22.08 2.58 -25.32
N ILE A 142 -23.28 2.16 -24.93
CA ILE A 142 -24.38 1.88 -25.88
C ILE A 142 -24.76 3.13 -26.68
N LYS A 143 -24.77 4.29 -26.04
CA LYS A 143 -25.17 5.56 -26.67
C LYS A 143 -24.05 6.23 -27.50
N HIS A 144 -22.81 6.13 -27.05
CA HIS A 144 -21.69 6.92 -27.59
C HIS A 144 -20.54 6.09 -28.16
N GLY A 145 -20.65 4.75 -28.06
CA GLY A 145 -19.60 3.84 -28.44
C GLY A 145 -18.53 3.64 -27.38
N PHE A 146 -17.63 2.70 -27.63
CA PHE A 146 -16.61 2.27 -26.65
C PHE A 146 -15.41 3.24 -26.55
N PHE A 147 -14.97 3.82 -27.65
CA PHE A 147 -13.75 4.62 -27.67
C PHE A 147 -13.76 5.87 -26.77
N PRO A 148 -14.85 6.66 -26.69
CA PRO A 148 -14.88 7.83 -25.80
C PRO A 148 -14.64 7.47 -24.33
N ILE A 149 -15.10 6.32 -23.86
CA ILE A 149 -14.96 5.92 -22.46
C ILE A 149 -13.51 5.59 -22.10
N ILE A 150 -12.70 5.12 -23.05
CA ILE A 150 -11.27 4.85 -22.84
C ILE A 150 -10.57 6.16 -22.44
N GLY A 151 -10.76 7.23 -23.18
CA GLY A 151 -10.13 8.51 -22.91
C GLY A 151 -10.72 9.25 -21.71
N MET A 152 -12.06 9.23 -21.57
CA MET A 152 -12.76 10.06 -20.58
C MET A 152 -12.86 9.41 -19.19
N TYR A 153 -12.79 8.08 -19.11
CA TYR A 153 -12.96 7.36 -17.85
C TYR A 153 -11.82 6.36 -17.57
N VAL A 154 -11.56 5.41 -18.46
CA VAL A 154 -10.57 4.35 -18.19
C VAL A 154 -9.15 4.92 -18.07
N GLY A 155 -8.77 5.82 -18.96
CA GLY A 155 -7.46 6.48 -18.89
C GLY A 155 -7.24 7.23 -17.57
N PRO A 156 -8.11 8.17 -17.18
CA PRO A 156 -8.05 8.82 -15.87
C PRO A 156 -8.06 7.85 -14.70
N LEU A 157 -8.90 6.80 -14.73
CA LEU A 157 -8.95 5.78 -13.68
C LEU A 157 -7.62 5.05 -13.53
N LEU A 158 -6.97 4.67 -14.63
CA LEU A 158 -5.64 4.03 -14.59
C LEU A 158 -4.58 4.97 -14.00
N VAL A 159 -4.63 6.26 -14.30
CA VAL A 159 -3.74 7.26 -13.70
C VAL A 159 -3.95 7.35 -12.18
N VAL A 160 -5.22 7.38 -11.72
CA VAL A 160 -5.55 7.37 -10.28
C VAL A 160 -5.02 6.11 -9.61
N ASN A 161 -5.25 4.93 -10.21
CA ASN A 161 -4.78 3.66 -9.68
C ASN A 161 -3.24 3.61 -9.59
N CYS A 162 -2.56 4.10 -10.62
CA CYS A 162 -1.11 4.20 -10.66
C CYS A 162 -0.58 5.10 -9.51
N TRP A 163 -1.15 6.30 -9.34
CA TRP A 163 -0.76 7.20 -8.26
C TRP A 163 -1.05 6.64 -6.87
N LEU A 164 -2.17 5.95 -6.70
CA LEU A 164 -2.49 5.29 -5.43
C LEU A 164 -1.41 4.28 -5.05
N VAL A 165 -0.98 3.44 -6.02
CA VAL A 165 0.10 2.47 -5.79
C VAL A 165 1.44 3.16 -5.57
N ILE A 166 1.76 4.23 -6.31
CA ILE A 166 2.99 5.01 -6.10
C ILE A 166 3.06 5.50 -4.65
N TYR A 167 1.98 6.11 -4.14
CA TYR A 167 1.95 6.60 -2.76
C TYR A 167 2.08 5.46 -1.76
N THR A 168 1.23 4.46 -1.85
CA THR A 168 1.24 3.38 -0.87
C THR A 168 2.55 2.59 -0.88
N TRP A 169 3.09 2.29 -2.05
CA TRP A 169 4.34 1.54 -2.15
C TRP A 169 5.55 2.34 -1.66
N LEU A 170 5.70 3.60 -2.10
CA LEU A 170 6.84 4.44 -1.72
C LEU A 170 6.86 4.84 -0.24
N HIS A 171 5.69 4.96 0.39
CA HIS A 171 5.61 5.39 1.78
C HIS A 171 5.74 4.25 2.79
N HIS A 172 5.56 2.98 2.34
CA HIS A 172 5.62 1.80 3.20
C HIS A 172 6.76 0.84 2.86
N THR A 173 7.55 1.16 1.84
CA THR A 173 8.67 0.31 1.40
C THR A 173 9.91 1.15 1.16
N ASP A 174 10.99 0.78 1.82
CA ASP A 174 12.33 1.31 1.58
C ASP A 174 13.35 0.28 2.09
N SER A 175 14.52 0.20 1.44
CA SER A 175 15.57 -0.75 1.80
C SER A 175 16.04 -0.61 3.25
N ASP A 176 15.94 0.57 3.81
CA ASP A 176 16.40 0.87 5.18
C ASP A 176 15.28 0.81 6.23
N VAL A 177 14.04 0.53 5.81
CA VAL A 177 12.88 0.43 6.71
C VAL A 177 12.53 -1.03 6.99
N PRO A 178 12.64 -1.48 8.27
CA PRO A 178 12.30 -2.84 8.66
C PRO A 178 10.80 -3.04 8.83
N HIS A 179 10.39 -4.31 8.87
CA HIS A 179 9.08 -4.70 9.40
C HIS A 179 9.25 -5.24 10.82
N LEU A 180 8.22 -5.10 11.65
CA LEU A 180 8.29 -5.42 13.07
C LEU A 180 7.57 -6.74 13.37
N SER A 181 8.17 -7.53 14.25
CA SER A 181 7.55 -8.71 14.87
C SER A 181 6.50 -8.30 15.91
N ASN A 182 5.77 -9.28 16.45
CA ASN A 182 4.80 -9.05 17.53
C ASN A 182 5.45 -8.46 18.81
N SER A 183 6.70 -8.84 19.12
CA SER A 183 7.42 -8.36 20.31
C SER A 183 7.85 -6.90 20.20
N GLU A 184 8.17 -6.45 19.00
CA GLU A 184 8.71 -5.11 18.75
C GLU A 184 7.67 -4.10 18.28
N PHE A 185 6.49 -4.57 17.88
CA PHE A 185 5.47 -3.71 17.34
C PHE A 185 4.75 -2.90 18.42
N SER A 186 4.62 -1.61 18.15
CA SER A 186 3.60 -0.75 18.73
C SER A 186 3.02 0.13 17.64
N PHE A 187 1.80 0.66 17.85
CA PHE A 187 1.17 1.56 16.88
C PHE A 187 2.09 2.71 16.46
N MET A 188 2.70 3.38 17.44
CA MET A 188 3.58 4.52 17.17
C MET A 188 4.85 4.11 16.42
N ARG A 189 5.48 2.98 16.80
CA ARG A 189 6.66 2.48 16.07
C ARG A 189 6.31 2.15 14.62
N GLY A 190 5.21 1.46 14.38
CA GLY A 190 4.74 1.16 13.02
C GLY A 190 4.42 2.42 12.22
N ALA A 191 3.71 3.37 12.79
CA ALA A 191 3.37 4.65 12.15
C ALA A 191 4.61 5.46 11.75
N PHE A 192 5.63 5.53 12.61
CA PHE A 192 6.89 6.23 12.32
C PHE A 192 7.79 5.49 11.33
N LEU A 193 7.51 4.24 10.98
CA LEU A 193 8.18 3.54 9.88
C LEU A 193 7.56 3.84 8.51
N SER A 194 6.54 4.71 8.44
CA SER A 194 6.17 5.34 7.16
C SER A 194 7.14 6.46 6.81
N ILE A 195 7.22 6.82 5.53
CA ILE A 195 8.29 7.70 5.00
C ILE A 195 7.67 8.88 4.29
N ASP A 196 8.09 10.10 4.61
CA ASP A 196 7.77 11.28 3.81
C ASP A 196 8.78 11.45 2.67
N ARG A 197 8.28 11.87 1.48
CA ARG A 197 9.11 12.05 0.27
C ARG A 197 8.77 13.35 -0.45
N PRO A 198 9.72 13.94 -1.21
CA PRO A 198 9.46 15.15 -1.99
C PRO A 198 8.81 14.80 -3.33
N TYR A 199 7.56 15.25 -3.53
CA TYR A 199 6.85 15.08 -4.81
C TYR A 199 6.90 16.32 -5.72
N GLY A 200 7.57 17.38 -5.28
CA GLY A 200 7.61 18.65 -5.96
C GLY A 200 6.32 19.48 -5.78
N LYS A 201 6.40 20.77 -6.11
CA LYS A 201 5.35 21.74 -5.81
C LYS A 201 4.01 21.40 -6.49
N ILE A 202 4.03 21.04 -7.76
CA ILE A 202 2.80 20.79 -8.54
C ILE A 202 2.06 19.56 -7.99
N ILE A 203 2.75 18.44 -7.83
CA ILE A 203 2.15 17.19 -7.32
C ILE A 203 1.66 17.38 -5.88
N ASN A 204 2.42 18.05 -5.03
CA ASN A 204 1.99 18.36 -3.66
C ASN A 204 0.70 19.18 -3.61
N ILE A 205 0.53 20.17 -4.50
CA ILE A 205 -0.70 20.96 -4.56
C ILE A 205 -1.86 20.09 -5.05
N LEU A 206 -1.69 19.35 -6.14
CA LEU A 206 -2.73 18.51 -6.73
C LEU A 206 -3.19 17.38 -5.80
N HIS A 207 -2.28 16.84 -5.00
CA HIS A 207 -2.55 15.72 -4.10
C HIS A 207 -2.53 16.11 -2.61
N HIS A 208 -2.76 17.39 -2.30
CA HIS A 208 -2.94 17.89 -0.93
C HIS A 208 -1.79 17.54 0.03
N ASN A 209 -0.55 17.50 -0.47
CA ASN A 209 0.67 17.16 0.28
C ASN A 209 0.72 15.76 0.89
N ILE A 210 -0.11 14.81 0.46
CA ILE A 210 -0.15 13.46 1.07
C ILE A 210 1.20 12.77 1.06
N GLY A 211 2.02 12.95 0.03
CA GLY A 211 3.34 12.33 -0.07
C GLY A 211 4.42 12.97 0.81
N SER A 212 4.29 14.25 1.13
CA SER A 212 5.23 14.98 2.00
C SER A 212 4.73 15.10 3.45
N SER A 213 3.61 14.48 3.79
CA SER A 213 3.01 14.46 5.14
C SER A 213 2.38 13.10 5.48
N HIS A 214 2.92 12.02 4.92
CA HIS A 214 2.38 10.67 5.09
C HIS A 214 2.62 10.12 6.50
N VAL A 215 3.76 10.46 7.11
CA VAL A 215 4.03 10.12 8.52
C VAL A 215 2.96 10.70 9.44
N VAL A 216 2.58 11.97 9.24
CA VAL A 216 1.48 12.60 10.00
C VAL A 216 0.17 11.88 9.75
N HIS A 217 -0.11 11.49 8.51
CA HIS A 217 -1.31 10.75 8.16
C HIS A 217 -1.41 9.41 8.92
N HIS A 218 -0.30 8.72 9.15
CA HIS A 218 -0.27 7.50 9.96
C HIS A 218 -0.31 7.75 11.47
N VAL A 219 0.38 8.77 11.95
CA VAL A 219 0.43 9.10 13.40
C VAL A 219 -0.91 9.65 13.89
N CYS A 220 -1.55 10.51 13.10
CA CYS A 220 -2.81 11.16 13.45
C CYS A 220 -3.69 11.39 12.21
N PRO A 221 -4.39 10.34 11.72
CA PRO A 221 -5.18 10.39 10.48
C PRO A 221 -6.38 11.35 10.52
N THR A 222 -6.72 11.89 11.69
CA THR A 222 -7.80 12.87 11.87
C THR A 222 -7.39 14.31 11.54
N ILE A 223 -6.11 14.58 11.34
CA ILE A 223 -5.61 15.90 10.95
C ILE A 223 -6.05 16.19 9.51
N PRO A 224 -6.81 17.27 9.25
CA PRO A 224 -7.21 17.63 7.90
C PRO A 224 -5.99 17.97 7.03
N HIS A 225 -6.07 17.69 5.73
CA HIS A 225 -4.97 17.88 4.79
C HIS A 225 -4.37 19.31 4.79
N TYR A 226 -5.22 20.35 4.99
CA TYR A 226 -4.78 21.74 5.05
C TYR A 226 -3.96 22.09 6.30
N HIS A 227 -3.94 21.23 7.33
CA HIS A 227 -3.06 21.31 8.49
C HIS A 227 -1.90 20.31 8.46
N ALA A 228 -1.86 19.38 7.49
CA ALA A 228 -0.89 18.31 7.44
C ALA A 228 0.56 18.83 7.40
N THR A 229 0.85 19.84 6.59
CA THR A 229 2.21 20.43 6.49
C THR A 229 2.65 21.03 7.84
N LYS A 230 1.78 21.76 8.55
CA LYS A 230 2.08 22.31 9.87
C LYS A 230 2.35 21.22 10.90
N ALA A 231 1.53 20.18 10.89
CA ALA A 231 1.69 19.02 11.77
C ALA A 231 2.98 18.23 11.46
N THR A 232 3.34 18.06 10.18
CA THR A 232 4.60 17.44 9.76
C THR A 232 5.81 18.18 10.32
N LEU A 233 5.83 19.51 10.24
CA LEU A 233 6.91 20.32 10.81
C LEU A 233 7.01 20.15 12.33
N ALA A 234 5.88 20.07 13.03
CA ALA A 234 5.84 19.84 14.48
C ALA A 234 6.37 18.44 14.85
N ILE A 235 5.93 17.38 14.16
CA ILE A 235 6.40 16.00 14.37
C ILE A 235 7.90 15.90 14.07
N ARG A 236 8.36 16.46 12.97
CA ARG A 236 9.77 16.46 12.58
C ARG A 236 10.65 17.15 13.64
N LYS A 237 10.16 18.24 14.22
CA LYS A 237 10.87 18.94 15.30
C LYS A 237 10.91 18.13 16.61
N ALA A 238 9.77 17.54 16.98
CA ALA A 238 9.65 16.81 18.25
C ALA A 238 10.29 15.42 18.22
N PHE A 239 10.26 14.75 17.08
CA PHE A 239 10.67 13.34 16.91
C PHE A 239 11.72 13.18 15.79
N ASN A 240 12.67 14.09 15.70
CA ASN A 240 13.66 14.15 14.60
C ASN A 240 14.43 12.84 14.37
N LYS A 241 14.69 12.05 15.43
CA LYS A 241 15.37 10.74 15.33
C LYS A 241 14.48 9.61 14.84
N ALA A 242 13.17 9.71 15.03
CA ALA A 242 12.20 8.69 14.62
C ALA A 242 11.53 9.04 13.28
N TYR A 243 11.53 10.33 12.90
CA TYR A 243 10.89 10.78 11.66
C TYR A 243 11.72 10.40 10.43
N LEU A 244 11.08 9.69 9.51
CA LEU A 244 11.73 9.23 8.28
C LEU A 244 11.40 10.15 7.10
N PHE A 245 12.44 10.61 6.45
CA PHE A 245 12.36 11.39 5.23
C PHE A 245 13.39 10.88 4.22
N ASN A 246 12.94 10.46 3.04
CA ASN A 246 13.84 10.07 1.96
C ASN A 246 13.80 11.13 0.86
N PRO A 247 14.91 11.84 0.58
CA PRO A 247 14.98 12.95 -0.37
C PRO A 247 15.04 12.52 -1.84
N ASP A 248 15.12 11.22 -2.13
CA ASP A 248 15.26 10.73 -3.48
C ASP A 248 14.04 11.12 -4.35
N PRO A 249 14.26 11.57 -5.59
CA PRO A 249 13.18 11.76 -6.54
C PRO A 249 12.35 10.49 -6.76
N ILE A 250 11.05 10.64 -6.94
CA ILE A 250 10.07 9.54 -7.06
C ILE A 250 10.54 8.42 -8.00
N HIS A 251 11.03 8.77 -9.20
CA HIS A 251 11.46 7.78 -10.18
C HIS A 251 12.68 6.97 -9.72
N LYS A 252 13.62 7.59 -9.00
CA LYS A 252 14.77 6.89 -8.41
C LYS A 252 14.33 5.99 -7.25
N ALA A 253 13.46 6.49 -6.38
CA ALA A 253 12.91 5.72 -5.27
C ALA A 253 12.12 4.50 -5.77
N LEU A 254 11.23 4.67 -6.76
CA LEU A 254 10.49 3.56 -7.38
C LEU A 254 11.43 2.50 -7.97
N TRP A 255 12.45 2.95 -8.73
CA TRP A 255 13.44 2.04 -9.29
C TRP A 255 14.22 1.28 -8.22
N ASN A 256 14.65 1.98 -7.17
CA ASN A 256 15.38 1.36 -6.07
C ASN A 256 14.53 0.29 -5.37
N ILE A 257 13.29 0.61 -5.04
CA ILE A 257 12.37 -0.33 -4.38
C ILE A 257 12.09 -1.54 -5.26
N ALA A 258 11.72 -1.31 -6.53
CA ALA A 258 11.43 -2.37 -7.49
C ALA A 258 12.59 -3.36 -7.70
N CYS A 259 13.82 -2.87 -7.62
CA CYS A 259 15.02 -3.69 -7.84
C CYS A 259 15.60 -4.33 -6.58
N ASN A 260 15.35 -3.77 -5.38
CA ASN A 260 16.10 -4.13 -4.17
C ASN A 260 15.21 -4.59 -3.01
N CYS A 261 13.92 -4.19 -2.96
CA CYS A 261 13.01 -4.62 -1.89
C CYS A 261 12.26 -5.87 -2.31
N ILE A 262 12.97 -7.00 -2.44
CA ILE A 262 12.44 -8.26 -2.96
C ILE A 262 11.88 -9.13 -1.82
N ALA A 263 12.70 -9.40 -0.81
CA ALA A 263 12.34 -10.23 0.33
C ALA A 263 13.06 -9.75 1.59
N VAL A 264 12.48 -10.05 2.74
CA VAL A 264 13.06 -9.72 4.05
C VAL A 264 13.61 -10.97 4.74
N LYS A 265 14.63 -10.78 5.57
CA LYS A 265 15.18 -11.80 6.45
C LYS A 265 14.90 -11.43 7.90
N SER A 266 14.59 -12.42 8.73
CA SER A 266 14.45 -12.24 10.17
C SER A 266 15.79 -11.83 10.81
N ASP A 267 15.77 -10.78 11.60
CA ASP A 267 16.81 -10.42 12.55
C ASP A 267 16.27 -10.77 13.94
N VAL A 268 16.54 -12.02 14.36
CA VAL A 268 15.93 -12.61 15.56
C VAL A 268 16.29 -11.83 16.81
N ASP A 269 17.52 -11.34 16.90
CA ASP A 269 18.03 -10.63 18.08
C ASP A 269 17.31 -9.28 18.27
N GLU A 270 16.94 -8.63 17.17
CA GLU A 270 16.27 -7.32 17.20
C GLU A 270 14.74 -7.43 17.00
N GLY A 271 14.18 -8.62 16.79
CA GLY A 271 12.74 -8.81 16.53
C GLY A 271 12.23 -8.08 15.28
N ARG A 272 13.07 -7.91 14.27
CA ARG A 272 12.81 -7.15 13.05
C ARG A 272 13.02 -8.00 11.81
N TYR A 273 12.41 -7.58 10.71
CA TYR A 273 12.57 -8.19 9.38
C TYR A 273 13.18 -7.14 8.46
N ILE A 274 14.40 -7.40 8.00
CA ILE A 274 15.24 -6.47 7.24
C ILE A 274 15.31 -6.93 5.78
N TRP A 275 15.24 -5.99 4.85
CA TRP A 275 15.37 -6.30 3.42
C TRP A 275 16.72 -6.94 3.12
N GLN A 276 16.71 -7.98 2.29
CA GLN A 276 17.92 -8.75 1.95
C GLN A 276 19.05 -7.87 1.38
N SER A 277 18.73 -6.82 0.65
CA SER A 277 19.70 -5.85 0.14
C SER A 277 20.44 -5.12 1.26
N SER A 278 19.76 -4.74 2.31
CA SER A 278 20.35 -4.03 3.46
C SER A 278 21.07 -4.96 4.41
N TYR A 279 20.61 -6.20 4.56
CA TYR A 279 21.30 -7.22 5.35
C TYR A 279 22.70 -7.50 4.81
N LYS A 280 22.87 -7.61 3.48
CA LYS A 280 24.18 -7.75 2.83
C LYS A 280 25.10 -6.53 3.06
N LYS A 281 24.53 -5.33 3.18
CA LYS A 281 25.27 -4.08 3.47
C LYS A 281 25.75 -4.07 4.92
N LYS A 282 24.90 -4.48 5.88
CA LYS A 282 25.25 -4.58 7.32
C LYS A 282 26.42 -5.55 7.55
N ILE A 283 26.40 -6.72 6.90
CA ILE A 283 27.51 -7.69 6.99
C ILE A 283 28.83 -7.14 6.43
N LYS A 284 28.78 -6.41 5.29
CA LYS A 284 29.98 -5.82 4.69
C LYS A 284 30.61 -4.70 5.52
N THR A 285 29.86 -4.03 6.37
CA THR A 285 30.37 -2.96 7.26
C THR A 285 30.84 -3.45 8.61
N THR A 286 30.63 -4.72 8.93
CA THR A 286 31.06 -5.33 10.21
C THR A 286 32.41 -6.08 10.07
N TYR A 287 32.98 -6.12 8.85
CA TYR A 287 34.32 -6.58 8.52
C TYR A 287 35.15 -5.42 7.95
#